data_65c9e6d42b88f2ba92d4ebf42d4bd2a8
#
_entry.id   65c9e6d42b88f2ba92d4ebf42d4bd2a8
#
_cell.length_a   1.000
_cell.length_b   1.000
_cell.length_c   1.000
_cell.angle_alpha   90.00
_cell.angle_beta   90.00
_cell.angle_gamma   90.00
#
_symmetry.space_group_name_H-M   'P 1'
#
loop_
_entity.id
_entity.type
_entity.pdbx_description
1 polymer ?
#
loop_
_entity_poly.entity_id
_entity_poly.type
_entity_poly.pdbx_seq_one_letter_code
_entity_poly.pdbx_strand_id
1 'polypeptide(L)'
;MGVVARTGRAVVVILQGTRDAPGFAARREIELTGAGLPAQPYHAAAGLDRAAAGKLIGQAERGAAETAAAGLRDLMASLPVPPCVSGVAVAVKAVAIPDSVEDLLRSHAWMHAAEGVLYREAVLAAARQCGWTAYAVEVSALPAADQILAALGRAAGRPWRRAEKDAARAALTLVR
;
A
#
# COMPACT_ATOMS: atom_id res chain seq x y z
N MET A 1 10.27 -0.94 6.00
CA MET A 1 9.29 -1.65 5.17
C MET A 1 8.78 -0.71 4.08
N GLY A 2 8.66 -1.15 2.84
CA GLY A 2 8.09 -0.36 1.74
C GLY A 2 6.87 -1.04 1.15
N VAL A 3 5.87 -0.25 0.74
CA VAL A 3 4.58 -0.77 0.27
C VAL A 3 4.12 -0.04 -1.00
N VAL A 4 3.60 -0.82 -1.95
CA VAL A 4 2.86 -0.32 -3.11
C VAL A 4 1.44 -0.86 -3.03
N ALA A 5 0.47 0.02 -2.76
CA ALA A 5 -0.95 -0.32 -2.79
C ALA A 5 -1.48 -0.29 -4.23
N ARG A 6 -2.39 -1.20 -4.52
CA ARG A 6 -3.17 -1.33 -5.75
C ARG A 6 -4.62 -1.61 -5.39
N THR A 7 -5.49 -1.65 -6.38
CA THR A 7 -6.90 -2.02 -6.17
C THR A 7 -6.98 -3.38 -5.48
N GLY A 8 -7.48 -3.40 -4.26
CA GLY A 8 -7.75 -4.59 -3.45
C GLY A 8 -6.54 -5.29 -2.84
N ARG A 9 -5.30 -4.91 -3.14
CA ARG A 9 -4.09 -5.59 -2.65
C ARG A 9 -2.88 -4.66 -2.51
N ALA A 10 -1.86 -5.07 -1.76
CA ALA A 10 -0.58 -4.37 -1.71
C ALA A 10 0.61 -5.31 -1.78
N VAL A 11 1.66 -4.85 -2.45
CA VAL A 11 2.98 -5.49 -2.41
C VAL A 11 3.80 -4.86 -1.30
N VAL A 12 4.27 -5.69 -0.39
CA VAL A 12 5.12 -5.32 0.75
C VAL A 12 6.51 -5.88 0.54
N VAL A 13 7.54 -5.04 0.72
CA VAL A 13 8.96 -5.44 0.74
C VAL A 13 9.58 -5.00 2.05
N ILE A 14 10.22 -5.92 2.75
CA ILE A 14 10.97 -5.65 3.98
C ILE A 14 12.45 -5.70 3.64
N LEU A 15 13.15 -4.62 3.97
CA LEU A 15 14.61 -4.54 3.91
C LEU A 15 15.18 -4.49 5.34
N GLN A 16 16.39 -4.98 5.49
CA GLN A 16 17.19 -4.94 6.70
C GLN A 16 18.60 -4.41 6.39
N GLY A 17 19.39 -4.15 7.41
CA GLY A 17 20.75 -3.62 7.27
C GLY A 17 20.79 -2.10 7.23
N THR A 18 21.84 -1.55 6.61
CA THR A 18 22.08 -0.11 6.49
C THR A 18 21.85 0.39 5.09
N ARG A 19 21.87 1.71 4.90
CA ARG A 19 21.72 2.35 3.58
C ARG A 19 22.80 1.90 2.60
N ASP A 20 24.02 1.68 3.09
CA ASP A 20 25.15 1.28 2.25
C ASP A 20 25.16 -0.23 1.96
N ALA A 21 24.51 -1.02 2.81
CA ALA A 21 24.40 -2.47 2.69
C ALA A 21 22.96 -2.96 2.97
N PRO A 22 21.97 -2.56 2.14
CA PRO A 22 20.60 -3.00 2.33
C PRO A 22 20.43 -4.45 1.88
N GLY A 23 19.91 -5.27 2.79
CA GLY A 23 19.57 -6.68 2.54
C GLY A 23 18.07 -6.88 2.34
N PHE A 24 17.71 -7.86 1.52
CA PHE A 24 16.34 -8.31 1.38
C PHE A 24 15.98 -9.24 2.55
N ALA A 25 14.88 -8.94 3.26
CA ALA A 25 14.38 -9.77 4.34
C ALA A 25 13.13 -10.56 3.93
N ALA A 26 12.13 -9.89 3.36
CA ALA A 26 10.91 -10.54 2.94
C ALA A 26 10.16 -9.76 1.86
N ARG A 27 9.27 -10.46 1.17
CA ARG A 27 8.27 -9.91 0.26
C ARG A 27 6.97 -10.66 0.41
N ARG A 28 5.86 -9.95 0.41
CA ARG A 28 4.52 -10.53 0.38
C ARG A 28 3.55 -9.63 -0.37
N GLU A 29 2.57 -10.24 -1.02
CA GLU A 29 1.34 -9.57 -1.41
C GLU A 29 0.32 -9.80 -0.29
N ILE A 30 -0.33 -8.72 0.17
CA ILE A 30 -1.38 -8.76 1.18
C ILE A 30 -2.70 -8.27 0.57
N GLU A 31 -3.81 -8.85 1.05
CA GLU A 31 -5.15 -8.42 0.68
C GLU A 31 -5.50 -7.11 1.38
N LEU A 32 -6.25 -6.26 0.68
CA LEU A 32 -6.75 -4.99 1.21
C LEU A 32 -8.28 -4.90 1.16
N THR A 33 -8.95 -5.82 0.46
CA THR A 33 -10.42 -5.79 0.36
C THR A 33 -11.04 -6.38 1.60
N GLY A 34 -11.88 -5.63 2.29
CA GLY A 34 -12.65 -6.13 3.43
C GLY A 34 -13.61 -7.26 3.02
N ALA A 35 -13.82 -8.22 3.92
CA ALA A 35 -14.68 -9.37 3.64
C ALA A 35 -16.10 -8.95 3.22
N GLY A 36 -16.56 -9.49 2.09
CA GLY A 36 -17.88 -9.19 1.53
C GLY A 36 -18.02 -7.80 0.89
N LEU A 37 -16.92 -7.04 0.76
CA LEU A 37 -16.91 -5.72 0.15
C LEU A 37 -16.33 -5.78 -1.27
N PRO A 38 -16.75 -4.89 -2.18
CA PRO A 38 -16.18 -4.83 -3.51
C PRO A 38 -14.76 -4.27 -3.49
N ALA A 39 -13.87 -4.81 -4.34
CA ALA A 39 -12.53 -4.26 -4.53
C ALA A 39 -12.53 -2.87 -5.22
N GLN A 40 -13.61 -2.53 -5.90
CA GLN A 40 -13.83 -1.24 -6.54
C GLN A 40 -15.07 -0.55 -5.97
N PRO A 41 -15.00 -0.03 -4.72
CA PRO A 41 -16.17 0.49 -4.01
C PRO A 41 -16.78 1.73 -4.67
N TYR A 42 -16.00 2.60 -5.31
CA TYR A 42 -16.54 3.75 -6.01
C TYR A 42 -17.28 3.34 -7.28
N HIS A 43 -16.79 2.34 -8.02
CA HIS A 43 -17.52 1.78 -9.16
C HIS A 43 -18.80 1.06 -8.73
N ALA A 44 -18.74 0.32 -7.63
CA ALA A 44 -19.93 -0.35 -7.08
C ALA A 44 -20.96 0.64 -6.51
N ALA A 45 -20.51 1.82 -6.08
CA ALA A 45 -21.39 2.90 -5.61
C ALA A 45 -22.03 3.71 -6.75
N ALA A 46 -21.49 3.61 -7.97
CA ALA A 46 -22.05 4.32 -9.11
C ALA A 46 -23.48 3.82 -9.39
N GLY A 47 -24.43 4.73 -9.41
CA GLY A 47 -25.86 4.41 -9.59
C GLY A 47 -26.64 4.16 -8.29
N LEU A 48 -25.99 4.16 -7.12
CA LEU A 48 -26.68 4.18 -5.83
C LEU A 48 -27.10 5.61 -5.48
N ASP A 49 -28.11 5.74 -4.60
CA ASP A 49 -28.39 7.02 -3.99
C ASP A 49 -27.21 7.47 -3.09
N ARG A 50 -27.19 8.78 -2.78
CA ARG A 50 -26.09 9.41 -2.04
C ARG A 50 -25.83 8.75 -0.68
N ALA A 51 -26.88 8.35 0.04
CA ALA A 51 -26.72 7.76 1.38
C ALA A 51 -26.15 6.35 1.29
N ALA A 52 -26.65 5.52 0.38
CA ALA A 52 -26.17 4.18 0.10
C ALA A 52 -24.72 4.18 -0.42
N ALA A 53 -24.41 5.08 -1.36
CA ALA A 53 -23.04 5.26 -1.88
C ALA A 53 -22.06 5.63 -0.76
N GLY A 54 -22.36 6.63 0.05
CA GLY A 54 -21.52 7.04 1.17
C GLY A 54 -21.33 5.92 2.20
N LYS A 55 -22.40 5.16 2.50
CA LYS A 55 -22.31 4.01 3.40
C LYS A 55 -21.39 2.93 2.87
N LEU A 56 -21.51 2.56 1.60
CA LEU A 56 -20.68 1.52 0.96
C LEU A 56 -19.20 1.95 0.94
N ILE A 57 -18.91 3.18 0.53
CA ILE A 57 -17.54 3.70 0.49
C ILE A 57 -16.94 3.72 1.90
N GLY A 58 -17.63 4.26 2.90
CA GLY A 58 -17.14 4.29 4.27
C GLY A 58 -16.94 2.89 4.89
N GLN A 59 -17.75 1.89 4.50
CA GLN A 59 -17.51 0.49 4.88
C GLN A 59 -16.24 -0.05 4.22
N ALA A 60 -16.03 0.25 2.94
CA ALA A 60 -14.84 -0.19 2.19
C ALA A 60 -13.55 0.43 2.77
N GLU A 61 -13.56 1.71 3.13
CA GLU A 61 -12.41 2.39 3.77
C GLU A 61 -12.02 1.73 5.09
N ARG A 62 -12.99 1.50 5.99
CA ARG A 62 -12.73 0.83 7.27
C ARG A 62 -12.28 -0.61 7.07
N GLY A 63 -13.00 -1.38 6.26
CA GLY A 63 -12.65 -2.77 5.98
C GLY A 63 -11.28 -2.92 5.34
N ALA A 64 -10.89 -2.01 4.46
CA ALA A 64 -9.55 -2.00 3.85
C ALA A 64 -8.45 -1.75 4.89
N ALA A 65 -8.64 -0.81 5.81
CA ALA A 65 -7.67 -0.53 6.87
C ALA A 65 -7.53 -1.71 7.86
N GLU A 66 -8.63 -2.34 8.24
CA GLU A 66 -8.64 -3.52 9.12
C GLU A 66 -7.95 -4.72 8.45
N THR A 67 -8.29 -5.00 7.18
CA THR A 67 -7.69 -6.10 6.40
C THR A 67 -6.21 -5.87 6.19
N ALA A 68 -5.80 -4.64 5.84
CA ALA A 68 -4.39 -4.27 5.72
C ALA A 68 -3.64 -4.47 7.04
N ALA A 69 -4.21 -4.06 8.18
CA ALA A 69 -3.58 -4.24 9.49
C ALA A 69 -3.43 -5.71 9.87
N ALA A 70 -4.41 -6.54 9.58
CA ALA A 70 -4.31 -7.99 9.75
C ALA A 70 -3.19 -8.57 8.87
N GLY A 71 -3.18 -8.26 7.57
CA GLY A 71 -2.17 -8.74 6.63
C GLY A 71 -0.74 -8.32 7.00
N LEU A 72 -0.55 -7.11 7.52
CA LEU A 72 0.75 -6.64 8.00
C LEU A 72 1.19 -7.39 9.27
N ARG A 73 0.30 -7.64 10.22
CA ARG A 73 0.60 -8.44 11.43
C ARG A 73 0.93 -9.89 11.07
N ASP A 74 0.15 -10.51 10.18
CA ASP A 74 0.36 -11.88 9.72
C ASP A 74 1.71 -12.02 8.97
N LEU A 75 2.07 -11.02 8.17
CA LEU A 75 3.37 -10.98 7.54
C LEU A 75 4.49 -11.00 8.60
N MET A 76 4.41 -10.13 9.61
CA MET A 76 5.41 -10.07 10.67
C MET A 76 5.49 -11.36 11.47
N ALA A 77 4.33 -11.94 11.83
CA ALA A 77 4.26 -13.20 12.56
C ALA A 77 4.79 -14.40 11.75
N SER A 78 4.78 -14.32 10.42
CA SER A 78 5.30 -15.38 9.54
C SER A 78 6.82 -15.39 9.39
N LEU A 79 7.52 -14.36 9.88
CA LEU A 79 8.98 -14.27 9.79
C LEU A 79 9.64 -15.07 10.92
N PRO A 80 10.72 -15.83 10.63
CA PRO A 80 11.42 -16.61 11.65
C PRO A 80 11.92 -15.76 12.82
N VAL A 81 12.37 -14.54 12.53
CA VAL A 81 12.73 -13.51 13.51
C VAL A 81 12.07 -12.22 13.05
N PRO A 82 11.01 -11.78 13.76
CA PRO A 82 10.34 -10.53 13.42
C PRO A 82 11.31 -9.36 13.55
N PRO A 83 11.56 -8.58 12.48
CA PRO A 83 12.45 -7.42 12.56
C PRO A 83 11.79 -6.30 13.36
N CYS A 84 12.61 -5.48 14.03
CA CYS A 84 12.14 -4.20 14.53
C CYS A 84 11.84 -3.28 13.33
N VAL A 85 10.56 -2.93 13.14
CA VAL A 85 10.12 -2.08 12.04
C VAL A 85 10.34 -0.62 12.41
N SER A 86 11.34 0.02 11.81
CA SER A 86 11.64 1.45 12.00
C SER A 86 10.60 2.37 11.36
N GLY A 87 9.84 1.86 10.37
CA GLY A 87 8.77 2.60 9.70
C GLY A 87 8.26 1.89 8.47
N VAL A 88 7.16 2.42 7.93
CA VAL A 88 6.51 1.96 6.70
C VAL A 88 6.43 3.12 5.70
N ALA A 89 7.07 2.98 4.55
CA ALA A 89 6.98 3.93 3.44
C ALA A 89 6.01 3.39 2.39
N VAL A 90 4.91 4.11 2.17
CA VAL A 90 3.93 3.79 1.13
C VAL A 90 4.23 4.64 -0.10
N ALA A 91 4.52 3.99 -1.21
CA ALA A 91 4.72 4.69 -2.48
C ALA A 91 3.37 5.26 -2.98
N VAL A 92 3.31 6.56 -3.14
CA VAL A 92 2.10 7.27 -3.56
C VAL A 92 2.34 8.01 -4.88
N LYS A 93 1.26 8.23 -5.62
CA LYS A 93 1.24 9.17 -6.75
C LYS A 93 0.27 10.28 -6.39
N ALA A 94 0.73 11.53 -6.42
CA ALA A 94 -0.16 12.66 -6.24
C ALA A 94 -1.26 12.63 -7.30
N VAL A 95 -2.49 12.69 -6.86
CA VAL A 95 -3.68 12.76 -7.73
C VAL A 95 -4.65 13.72 -7.08
N ALA A 96 -5.03 14.75 -7.81
CA ALA A 96 -6.13 15.61 -7.41
C ALA A 96 -7.45 14.87 -7.72
N ILE A 97 -8.29 14.71 -6.73
CA ILE A 97 -9.64 14.15 -6.86
C ILE A 97 -10.65 15.16 -6.28
N PRO A 98 -11.89 15.21 -6.78
CA PRO A 98 -12.94 15.99 -6.18
C PRO A 98 -13.20 15.62 -4.72
N ASP A 99 -13.56 16.62 -3.91
CA ASP A 99 -13.87 16.42 -2.48
C ASP A 99 -15.23 15.75 -2.27
N SER A 100 -16.16 15.94 -3.20
CA SER A 100 -17.50 15.37 -3.08
C SER A 100 -17.60 13.98 -3.72
N VAL A 101 -18.21 13.03 -3.00
CA VAL A 101 -18.50 11.69 -3.54
C VAL A 101 -19.33 11.77 -4.81
N GLU A 102 -20.28 12.71 -4.88
CA GLU A 102 -21.12 12.90 -6.05
C GLU A 102 -20.32 13.24 -7.30
N ASP A 103 -19.34 14.14 -7.20
CA ASP A 103 -18.47 14.51 -8.32
C ASP A 103 -17.52 13.37 -8.69
N LEU A 104 -17.01 12.65 -7.69
CA LEU A 104 -16.18 11.45 -7.92
C LEU A 104 -16.91 10.41 -8.75
N LEU A 105 -18.18 10.15 -8.45
CA LEU A 105 -18.98 9.12 -9.14
C LEU A 105 -19.40 9.52 -10.56
N ARG A 106 -19.18 10.77 -10.98
CA ARG A 106 -19.47 11.23 -12.36
C ARG A 106 -18.38 10.83 -13.37
N SER A 107 -17.21 10.42 -12.93
CA SER A 107 -16.08 10.14 -13.82
C SER A 107 -15.43 8.81 -13.49
N HIS A 108 -15.37 7.92 -14.48
CA HIS A 108 -14.65 6.65 -14.38
C HIS A 108 -13.17 6.84 -13.97
N ALA A 109 -12.52 7.85 -14.51
CA ALA A 109 -11.14 8.17 -14.15
C ALA A 109 -10.99 8.61 -12.68
N TRP A 110 -11.96 9.40 -12.17
CA TRP A 110 -11.95 9.81 -10.77
C TRP A 110 -12.28 8.67 -9.82
N MET A 111 -13.20 7.77 -10.19
CA MET A 111 -13.46 6.56 -9.38
C MET A 111 -12.20 5.71 -9.23
N HIS A 112 -11.45 5.46 -10.30
CA HIS A 112 -10.18 4.74 -10.22
C HIS A 112 -9.14 5.49 -9.39
N ALA A 113 -9.05 6.81 -9.52
CA ALA A 113 -8.13 7.62 -8.73
C ALA A 113 -8.48 7.56 -7.24
N ALA A 114 -9.76 7.67 -6.89
CA ALA A 114 -10.26 7.58 -5.52
C ALA A 114 -10.01 6.21 -4.89
N GLU A 115 -10.21 5.12 -5.64
CA GLU A 115 -9.84 3.76 -5.19
C GLU A 115 -8.34 3.65 -4.91
N GLY A 116 -7.51 4.24 -5.76
CA GLY A 116 -6.07 4.32 -5.53
C GLY A 116 -5.72 5.08 -4.25
N VAL A 117 -6.42 6.17 -3.94
CA VAL A 117 -6.27 6.92 -2.68
C VAL A 117 -6.72 6.07 -1.50
N LEU A 118 -7.92 5.48 -1.57
CA LEU A 118 -8.50 4.64 -0.51
C LEU A 118 -7.52 3.57 -0.04
N TYR A 119 -6.97 2.79 -0.95
CA TYR A 119 -6.08 1.68 -0.59
C TYR A 119 -4.71 2.16 -0.06
N ARG A 120 -4.20 3.30 -0.51
CA ARG A 120 -2.98 3.89 0.06
C ARG A 120 -3.21 4.38 1.49
N GLU A 121 -4.31 5.08 1.72
CA GLU A 121 -4.68 5.55 3.05
C GLU A 121 -4.97 4.39 4.00
N ALA A 122 -5.61 3.32 3.52
CA ALA A 122 -5.82 2.09 4.29
C ALA A 122 -4.49 1.50 4.80
N VAL A 123 -3.46 1.41 3.95
CA VAL A 123 -2.14 0.92 4.38
C VAL A 123 -1.46 1.86 5.35
N LEU A 124 -1.54 3.18 5.15
CA LEU A 124 -0.99 4.17 6.09
C LEU A 124 -1.69 4.09 7.46
N ALA A 125 -3.00 3.95 7.48
CA ALA A 125 -3.77 3.77 8.70
C ALA A 125 -3.42 2.45 9.40
N ALA A 126 -3.35 1.35 8.64
CA ALA A 126 -2.96 0.03 9.12
C ALA A 126 -1.57 0.01 9.79
N ALA A 127 -0.59 0.67 9.17
CA ALA A 127 0.75 0.78 9.73
C ALA A 127 0.73 1.51 11.08
N ARG A 128 -0.03 2.61 11.19
CA ARG A 128 -0.20 3.33 12.47
C ARG A 128 -0.91 2.48 13.53
N GLN A 129 -1.94 1.71 13.14
CA GLN A 129 -2.62 0.76 14.05
C GLN A 129 -1.68 -0.35 14.54
N CYS A 130 -0.66 -0.72 13.75
CA CYS A 130 0.39 -1.65 14.17
C CYS A 130 1.47 -0.98 15.04
N GLY A 131 1.35 0.30 15.38
CA GLY A 131 2.33 1.06 16.18
C GLY A 131 3.55 1.52 15.40
N TRP A 132 3.53 1.51 14.06
CA TRP A 132 4.65 1.92 13.23
C TRP A 132 4.47 3.34 12.68
N THR A 133 5.56 4.07 12.54
CA THR A 133 5.54 5.35 11.83
C THR A 133 5.30 5.09 10.33
N ALA A 134 4.32 5.77 9.74
CA ALA A 134 3.94 5.61 8.35
C ALA A 134 4.22 6.88 7.55
N TYR A 135 4.84 6.72 6.39
CA TYR A 135 5.24 7.79 5.48
C TYR A 135 4.63 7.58 4.10
N ALA A 136 3.99 8.60 3.55
CA ALA A 136 3.66 8.66 2.13
C ALA A 136 4.89 9.19 1.37
N VAL A 137 5.37 8.45 0.39
CA VAL A 137 6.54 8.83 -0.41
C VAL A 137 6.14 8.88 -1.88
N GLU A 138 6.28 10.06 -2.49
CA GLU A 138 5.98 10.24 -3.90
C GLU A 138 6.85 9.31 -4.78
N VAL A 139 6.22 8.63 -5.75
CA VAL A 139 6.93 7.74 -6.68
C VAL A 139 8.04 8.48 -7.44
N SER A 140 7.82 9.75 -7.76
CA SER A 140 8.81 10.63 -8.40
C SER A 140 10.02 10.95 -7.52
N ALA A 141 9.86 10.90 -6.19
CA ALA A 141 10.90 11.14 -5.20
C ALA A 141 11.63 9.86 -4.76
N LEU A 142 11.22 8.69 -5.25
CA LEU A 142 11.90 7.44 -4.92
C LEU A 142 13.33 7.42 -5.48
N PRO A 143 14.33 6.94 -4.70
CA PRO A 143 15.72 6.95 -5.13
C PRO A 143 15.94 6.09 -6.39
N ALA A 144 16.76 6.57 -7.32
CA ALA A 144 17.31 5.72 -8.36
C ALA A 144 18.33 4.75 -7.71
N ALA A 145 18.09 3.45 -7.79
CA ALA A 145 18.87 2.47 -7.06
C ALA A 145 19.04 1.16 -7.87
N ASP A 146 19.32 1.27 -9.17
CA ASP A 146 19.26 0.13 -10.10
C ASP A 146 20.18 -1.03 -9.70
N GLN A 147 21.40 -0.76 -9.24
CA GLN A 147 22.35 -1.78 -8.79
C GLN A 147 21.86 -2.46 -7.50
N ILE A 148 21.36 -1.67 -6.55
CA ILE A 148 20.77 -2.18 -5.31
C ILE A 148 19.53 -3.02 -5.62
N LEU A 149 18.64 -2.53 -6.47
CA LEU A 149 17.43 -3.26 -6.88
C LEU A 149 17.75 -4.56 -7.61
N ALA A 150 18.82 -4.58 -8.42
CA ALA A 150 19.28 -5.81 -9.06
C ALA A 150 19.80 -6.84 -8.03
N ALA A 151 20.55 -6.39 -7.01
CA ALA A 151 21.03 -7.25 -5.94
C ALA A 151 19.87 -7.78 -5.07
N LEU A 152 18.96 -6.90 -4.65
CA LEU A 152 17.76 -7.27 -3.90
C LEU A 152 16.88 -8.24 -4.70
N GLY A 153 16.75 -8.02 -6.02
CA GLY A 153 15.96 -8.91 -6.89
C GLY A 153 16.57 -10.30 -7.03
N ARG A 154 17.89 -10.44 -7.04
CA ARG A 154 18.55 -11.75 -7.01
C ARG A 154 18.27 -12.48 -5.70
N ALA A 155 18.33 -11.76 -4.58
CA ALA A 155 18.06 -12.35 -3.26
C ALA A 155 16.57 -12.71 -3.08
N ALA A 156 15.67 -11.87 -3.58
CA ALA A 156 14.22 -12.05 -3.48
C ALA A 156 13.67 -13.16 -4.39
N GLY A 157 14.32 -13.42 -5.51
CA GLY A 157 13.79 -14.30 -6.56
C GLY A 157 12.59 -13.69 -7.30
N ARG A 158 12.00 -14.48 -8.19
CA ARG A 158 10.80 -14.06 -8.95
C ARG A 158 9.51 -14.19 -8.13
N PRO A 159 8.48 -13.34 -8.37
CA PRO A 159 8.47 -12.21 -9.30
C PRO A 159 9.22 -10.98 -8.71
N TRP A 160 9.91 -10.21 -9.56
CA TRP A 160 10.56 -8.94 -9.21
C TRP A 160 10.21 -7.89 -10.26
N ARG A 161 8.96 -7.43 -10.21
CA ARG A 161 8.34 -6.52 -11.19
C ARG A 161 8.39 -5.09 -10.68
N ARG A 162 7.70 -4.19 -11.37
CA ARG A 162 7.69 -2.76 -11.03
C ARG A 162 7.20 -2.51 -9.59
N ALA A 163 6.13 -3.21 -9.16
CA ALA A 163 5.59 -3.00 -7.82
C ALA A 163 6.57 -3.38 -6.71
N GLU A 164 7.26 -4.51 -6.85
CA GLU A 164 8.29 -4.95 -5.91
C GLU A 164 9.47 -4.00 -5.89
N LYS A 165 9.88 -3.50 -7.05
CA LYS A 165 10.97 -2.51 -7.17
C LYS A 165 10.58 -1.18 -6.52
N ASP A 166 9.36 -0.67 -6.78
CA ASP A 166 8.90 0.58 -6.19
C ASP A 166 8.69 0.45 -4.67
N ALA A 167 8.20 -0.71 -4.18
CA ALA A 167 8.14 -1.01 -2.76
C ALA A 167 9.55 -1.08 -2.13
N ALA A 168 10.51 -1.73 -2.79
CA ALA A 168 11.90 -1.75 -2.30
C ALA A 168 12.52 -0.34 -2.28
N ARG A 169 12.28 0.48 -3.31
CA ARG A 169 12.74 1.88 -3.35
C ARG A 169 12.13 2.71 -2.22
N ALA A 170 10.83 2.51 -1.93
CA ALA A 170 10.18 3.14 -0.80
C ALA A 170 10.81 2.69 0.53
N ALA A 171 11.09 1.39 0.70
CA ALA A 171 11.79 0.90 1.89
C ALA A 171 13.19 1.50 2.07
N LEU A 172 13.93 1.72 0.97
CA LEU A 172 15.26 2.34 0.98
C LEU A 172 15.26 3.77 1.55
N THR A 173 14.15 4.49 1.50
CA THR A 173 14.04 5.83 2.11
C THR A 173 14.10 5.81 3.62
N LEU A 174 13.86 4.66 4.24
CA LEU A 174 13.81 4.48 5.70
C LEU A 174 15.07 3.83 6.28
N VAL A 175 15.91 3.23 5.44
CA VAL A 175 17.16 2.58 5.88
C VAL A 175 18.22 3.66 6.08
N ARG A 176 18.80 3.69 7.28
CA ARG A 176 19.80 4.70 7.72
C ARG A 176 21.21 4.14 7.67
#